data_180c2443885c8ab706db4391e944bd73
#
_entry.id   180c2443885c8ab706db4391e944bd73
#
_cell.length_a   1.000
_cell.length_b   1.000
_cell.length_c   1.000
_cell.angle_alpha   90.00
_cell.angle_beta   90.00
_cell.angle_gamma   90.00
#
_symmetry.space_group_name_H-M   'P 1'
#
loop_
_entity.id
_entity.type
_entity.pdbx_description
1 polymer ?
#
loop_
_entity_poly.entity_id
_entity_poly.type
_entity_poly.pdbx_seq_one_letter_code
_entity_poly.pdbx_strand_id
1 'polypeptide(L)'
;MPKIFSDIEKDTQRNTLFKKGLQMIVERGYKNVTVDELVTLIGSSKGYFYRLFESKEEFFLQAISWQMTRNLERLEAARGNGASTDELSRLYKDLFIEASTTNYMDMFYIYSKVSEAQWQQFRNFEEAHYIRVVKLLGKDPAICDPKVLSNLSAMIY
;
A
#
# COMPACT_ATOMS: atom_id res chain seq x y z
N MET A 1 -7.62 29.57 -13.34
CA MET A 1 -7.42 28.51 -14.35
C MET A 1 -7.06 27.22 -13.67
N PRO A 2 -7.67 26.10 -14.01
CA PRO A 2 -7.20 24.81 -13.50
C PRO A 2 -5.78 24.56 -14.02
N LYS A 3 -4.86 24.20 -13.11
CA LYS A 3 -3.49 23.88 -13.47
C LYS A 3 -3.51 22.54 -14.24
N ILE A 4 -3.08 22.56 -15.50
CA ILE A 4 -2.91 21.33 -16.29
C ILE A 4 -1.53 20.77 -15.93
N PHE A 5 -1.52 19.64 -15.25
CA PHE A 5 -0.28 18.94 -14.91
C PHE A 5 0.14 18.01 -16.05
N SER A 6 1.43 17.94 -16.34
CA SER A 6 2.00 16.89 -17.19
C SER A 6 1.80 15.51 -16.54
N ASP A 7 1.91 14.42 -17.31
CA ASP A 7 1.74 13.08 -16.76
C ASP A 7 2.79 12.75 -15.70
N ILE A 8 4.02 13.25 -15.86
CA ILE A 8 5.10 13.14 -14.86
C ILE A 8 4.73 13.88 -13.56
N GLU A 9 4.16 15.09 -13.67
CA GLU A 9 3.71 15.85 -12.48
C GLU A 9 2.56 15.14 -11.78
N LYS A 10 1.62 14.53 -12.51
CA LYS A 10 0.51 13.75 -11.94
C LYS A 10 1.03 12.53 -11.17
N ASP A 11 1.99 11.80 -11.73
CA ASP A 11 2.60 10.65 -11.07
C ASP A 11 3.38 11.07 -9.82
N THR A 12 4.12 12.16 -9.88
CA THR A 12 4.83 12.72 -8.75
C THR A 12 3.88 13.14 -7.63
N GLN A 13 2.78 13.82 -7.97
CA GLN A 13 1.77 14.23 -7.01
C GLN A 13 1.05 13.02 -6.40
N ARG A 14 0.71 12.02 -7.22
CA ARG A 14 0.09 10.78 -6.76
C ARG A 14 0.98 10.02 -5.78
N ASN A 15 2.26 9.87 -6.09
CA ASN A 15 3.25 9.24 -5.21
C ASN A 15 3.45 10.03 -3.91
N THR A 16 3.47 11.36 -3.98
CA THR A 16 3.54 12.22 -2.79
C THR A 16 2.29 12.04 -1.93
N LEU A 17 1.12 11.97 -2.56
CA LEU A 17 -0.15 11.77 -1.87
C LEU A 17 -0.20 10.41 -1.18
N PHE A 18 0.24 9.34 -1.84
CA PHE A 18 0.34 8.01 -1.24
C PHE A 18 1.28 8.02 -0.03
N LYS A 19 2.51 8.49 -0.20
CA LYS A 19 3.52 8.48 0.86
C LYS A 19 3.07 9.29 2.09
N LYS A 20 2.71 10.55 1.89
CA LYS A 20 2.34 11.45 2.99
C LYS A 20 0.95 11.13 3.56
N GLY A 21 0.02 10.71 2.71
CA GLY A 21 -1.31 10.31 3.13
C GLY A 21 -1.30 9.06 4.00
N LEU A 22 -0.51 8.04 3.65
CA LEU A 22 -0.31 6.88 4.51
C LEU A 22 0.33 7.26 5.84
N GLN A 23 1.34 8.12 5.83
CA GLN A 23 1.96 8.60 7.07
C GLN A 23 0.94 9.29 7.98
N MET A 24 0.11 10.17 7.44
CA MET A 24 -0.97 10.82 8.23
C MET A 24 -1.96 9.80 8.81
N ILE A 25 -2.32 8.79 8.02
CA ILE A 25 -3.27 7.74 8.44
C ILE A 25 -2.66 6.90 9.57
N VAL A 26 -1.37 6.56 9.45
CA VAL A 26 -0.64 5.85 10.50
C VAL A 26 -0.59 6.65 11.81
N GLU A 27 -0.29 7.94 11.72
CA GLU A 27 -0.14 8.81 12.91
C GLU A 27 -1.48 9.12 13.58
N ARG A 28 -2.57 9.20 12.83
CA ARG A 28 -3.85 9.76 13.30
C ARG A 28 -5.04 8.79 13.21
N GLY A 29 -4.87 7.67 12.55
CA GLY A 29 -5.95 6.74 12.21
C GLY A 29 -6.72 7.18 10.96
N TYR A 30 -7.17 6.20 10.18
CA TYR A 30 -7.86 6.41 8.90
C TYR A 30 -9.07 7.36 9.00
N LYS A 31 -9.90 7.19 10.04
CA LYS A 31 -11.13 7.98 10.24
C LYS A 31 -10.87 9.46 10.50
N ASN A 32 -9.70 9.79 11.04
CA ASN A 32 -9.31 11.14 11.44
C ASN A 32 -8.58 11.91 10.34
N VAL A 33 -8.41 11.32 9.15
CA VAL A 33 -7.81 11.97 7.99
C VAL A 33 -8.89 12.29 6.97
N THR A 34 -8.96 13.54 6.54
CA THR A 34 -9.96 14.02 5.57
C THR A 34 -9.36 14.17 4.17
N VAL A 35 -10.23 14.15 3.15
CA VAL A 35 -9.79 14.42 1.76
C VAL A 35 -9.24 15.84 1.62
N ASP A 36 -9.76 16.82 2.37
CA ASP A 36 -9.25 18.20 2.35
C ASP A 36 -7.80 18.27 2.82
N GLU A 37 -7.47 17.56 3.90
CA GLU A 37 -6.09 17.49 4.39
C GLU A 37 -5.19 16.78 3.39
N LEU A 38 -5.64 15.67 2.79
CA LEU A 38 -4.87 14.94 1.78
C LEU A 38 -4.52 15.84 0.59
N VAL A 39 -5.48 16.57 0.01
CA VAL A 39 -5.21 17.42 -1.16
C VAL A 39 -4.35 18.63 -0.83
N THR A 40 -4.35 19.09 0.41
CA THR A 40 -3.45 20.14 0.89
C THR A 40 -1.99 19.72 0.79
N LEU A 41 -1.67 18.43 0.98
CA LEU A 41 -0.31 17.88 0.86
C LEU A 41 0.32 18.10 -0.52
N ILE A 42 -0.49 18.22 -1.56
CA ILE A 42 -0.07 18.39 -2.95
C ILE A 42 -0.52 19.72 -3.55
N GLY A 43 -1.04 20.63 -2.72
CA GLY A 43 -1.54 21.94 -3.17
C GLY A 43 -2.65 21.85 -4.20
N SER A 44 -3.58 20.89 -4.05
CA SER A 44 -4.66 20.63 -5.01
C SER A 44 -6.04 20.75 -4.36
N SER A 45 -7.09 20.33 -5.07
CA SER A 45 -8.50 20.44 -4.66
C SER A 45 -9.17 19.07 -4.52
N LYS A 46 -10.29 19.02 -3.78
CA LYS A 46 -11.15 17.82 -3.71
C LYS A 46 -11.56 17.31 -5.10
N GLY A 47 -11.88 18.21 -6.02
CA GLY A 47 -12.24 17.83 -7.38
C GLY A 47 -11.10 17.11 -8.11
N TYR A 48 -9.85 17.47 -7.84
CA TYR A 48 -8.71 16.75 -8.37
C TYR A 48 -8.57 15.34 -7.74
N PHE A 49 -8.76 15.23 -6.43
CA PHE A 49 -8.75 13.95 -5.73
C PHE A 49 -9.77 12.97 -6.33
N TYR A 50 -11.04 13.40 -6.48
CA TYR A 50 -12.10 12.56 -7.02
C TYR A 50 -12.01 12.29 -8.54
N ARG A 51 -11.09 12.94 -9.25
CA ARG A 51 -10.69 12.51 -10.61
C ARG A 51 -9.66 11.38 -10.60
N LEU A 52 -8.92 11.21 -9.51
CA LEU A 52 -7.90 10.16 -9.36
C LEU A 52 -8.46 8.91 -8.66
N PHE A 53 -9.38 9.09 -7.73
CA PHE A 53 -9.91 8.05 -6.87
C PHE A 53 -11.43 8.22 -6.71
N GLU A 54 -12.17 7.13 -6.78
CA GLU A 54 -13.64 7.16 -6.59
C GLU A 54 -14.01 7.50 -5.13
N SER A 55 -13.15 7.13 -4.19
CA SER A 55 -13.35 7.34 -2.75
C SER A 55 -12.04 7.46 -1.99
N LYS A 56 -12.10 7.89 -0.73
CA LYS A 56 -10.96 7.87 0.20
C LYS A 56 -10.53 6.42 0.48
N GLU A 57 -11.47 5.51 0.51
CA GLU A 57 -11.23 4.08 0.72
C GLU A 57 -10.44 3.47 -0.45
N GLU A 58 -10.82 3.78 -1.67
CA GLU A 58 -10.05 3.36 -2.85
C GLU A 58 -8.64 3.94 -2.86
N PHE A 59 -8.51 5.24 -2.55
CA PHE A 59 -7.20 5.87 -2.37
C PHE A 59 -6.33 5.08 -1.40
N PHE A 60 -6.90 4.69 -0.26
CA PHE A 60 -6.17 3.97 0.78
C PHE A 60 -5.71 2.59 0.29
N LEU A 61 -6.57 1.81 -0.37
CA LEU A 61 -6.18 0.51 -0.93
C LEU A 61 -5.07 0.66 -1.98
N GLN A 62 -5.16 1.67 -2.84
CA GLN A 62 -4.11 1.96 -3.82
C GLN A 62 -2.80 2.42 -3.15
N ALA A 63 -2.88 3.20 -2.07
CA ALA A 63 -1.71 3.65 -1.33
C ALA A 63 -1.00 2.49 -0.62
N ILE A 64 -1.74 1.54 -0.04
CA ILE A 64 -1.18 0.30 0.52
C ILE A 64 -0.50 -0.52 -0.58
N SER A 65 -1.17 -0.73 -1.71
CA SER A 65 -0.60 -1.46 -2.84
C SER A 65 0.69 -0.83 -3.36
N TRP A 66 0.73 0.50 -3.42
CA TRP A 66 1.92 1.26 -3.76
C TRP A 66 3.05 1.05 -2.75
N GLN A 67 2.77 1.08 -1.44
CA GLN A 67 3.77 0.83 -0.39
C GLN A 67 4.31 -0.61 -0.47
N MET A 68 3.42 -1.59 -0.65
CA MET A 68 3.81 -3.00 -0.83
C MET A 68 4.72 -3.17 -2.05
N THR A 69 4.42 -2.52 -3.17
CA THR A 69 5.27 -2.51 -4.37
C THR A 69 6.66 -1.95 -4.07
N ARG A 70 6.73 -0.82 -3.37
CA ARG A 70 8.02 -0.20 -2.97
C ARG A 70 8.84 -1.10 -2.04
N ASN A 71 8.18 -1.77 -1.13
CA ASN A 71 8.84 -2.72 -0.23
C ASN A 71 9.41 -3.92 -1.01
N LEU A 72 8.66 -4.43 -1.99
CA LEU A 72 9.12 -5.51 -2.86
C LEU A 72 10.32 -5.07 -3.72
N GLU A 73 10.28 -3.88 -4.31
CA GLU A 73 11.41 -3.30 -5.06
C GLU A 73 12.69 -3.22 -4.21
N ARG A 74 12.56 -2.84 -2.93
CA ARG A 74 13.69 -2.79 -1.98
C ARG A 74 14.28 -4.19 -1.72
N LEU A 75 13.42 -5.21 -1.57
CA LEU A 75 13.86 -6.60 -1.41
C LEU A 75 14.55 -7.12 -2.67
N GLU A 76 13.98 -6.85 -3.85
CA GLU A 76 14.56 -7.26 -5.14
C GLU A 76 15.91 -6.59 -5.38
N ALA A 77 16.04 -5.30 -5.07
CA ALA A 77 17.31 -4.58 -5.17
C ALA A 77 18.36 -5.14 -4.21
N ALA A 78 17.98 -5.44 -2.95
CA ALA A 78 18.88 -6.06 -1.99
C ALA A 78 19.35 -7.45 -2.48
N ARG A 79 18.46 -8.26 -3.02
CA ARG A 79 18.82 -9.55 -3.63
C ARG A 79 19.77 -9.37 -4.82
N GLY A 80 19.51 -8.42 -5.71
CA GLY A 80 20.37 -8.09 -6.85
C GLY A 80 21.77 -7.62 -6.43
N ASN A 81 21.89 -7.00 -5.26
CA ASN A 81 23.17 -6.59 -4.65
C ASN A 81 23.84 -7.69 -3.81
N GLY A 82 23.35 -8.93 -3.88
CA GLY A 82 23.97 -10.09 -3.24
C GLY A 82 23.51 -10.37 -1.80
N ALA A 83 22.44 -9.76 -1.33
CA ALA A 83 21.90 -10.04 0.00
C ALA A 83 21.51 -11.52 0.15
N SER A 84 21.91 -12.12 1.25
CA SER A 84 21.55 -13.48 1.64
C SER A 84 20.06 -13.60 1.98
N THR A 85 19.54 -14.81 2.02
CA THR A 85 18.15 -15.06 2.44
C THR A 85 17.86 -14.55 3.85
N ASP A 86 18.82 -14.68 4.77
CA ASP A 86 18.67 -14.20 6.15
C ASP A 86 18.64 -12.67 6.23
N GLU A 87 19.43 -11.98 5.42
CA GLU A 87 19.39 -10.52 5.31
C GLU A 87 18.07 -10.04 4.71
N LEU A 88 17.58 -10.71 3.67
CA LEU A 88 16.28 -10.41 3.09
C LEU A 88 15.12 -10.67 4.07
N SER A 89 15.21 -11.73 4.87
CA SER A 89 14.19 -12.04 5.88
C SER A 89 14.14 -10.96 6.96
N ARG A 90 15.30 -10.46 7.40
CA ARG A 90 15.39 -9.32 8.33
C ARG A 90 14.82 -8.05 7.72
N LEU A 91 15.24 -7.72 6.50
CA LEU A 91 14.73 -6.54 5.78
C LEU A 91 13.21 -6.62 5.61
N TYR A 92 12.67 -7.79 5.21
CA TYR A 92 11.22 -7.97 5.07
C TYR A 92 10.49 -7.76 6.39
N LYS A 93 11.01 -8.31 7.49
CA LYS A 93 10.44 -8.12 8.82
C LYS A 93 10.39 -6.64 9.22
N ASP A 94 11.47 -5.91 8.98
CA ASP A 94 11.54 -4.48 9.32
C ASP A 94 10.55 -3.66 8.47
N LEU A 95 10.47 -3.93 7.17
CA LEU A 95 9.49 -3.31 6.26
C LEU A 95 8.04 -3.65 6.62
N PHE A 96 7.80 -4.87 7.07
CA PHE A 96 6.48 -5.32 7.50
C PHE A 96 6.04 -4.63 8.79
N ILE A 97 6.93 -4.52 9.77
CA ILE A 97 6.67 -3.80 11.03
C ILE A 97 6.41 -2.31 10.75
N GLU A 98 7.20 -1.69 9.88
CA GLU A 98 7.01 -0.29 9.46
C GLU A 98 5.65 -0.07 8.79
N ALA A 99 5.18 -1.04 8.00
CA ALA A 99 3.88 -0.99 7.32
C ALA A 99 2.69 -1.37 8.22
N SER A 100 2.90 -2.16 9.28
CA SER A 100 1.85 -2.78 10.10
C SER A 100 1.24 -1.86 11.16
N THR A 101 1.33 -0.57 10.99
CA THR A 101 0.78 0.43 11.92
C THR A 101 -0.69 0.78 11.65
N THR A 102 -1.30 0.18 10.63
CA THR A 102 -2.71 0.39 10.30
C THR A 102 -3.60 -0.43 11.22
N ASN A 103 -4.55 0.23 11.89
CA ASN A 103 -5.47 -0.43 12.81
C ASN A 103 -6.40 -1.41 12.07
N TYR A 104 -6.48 -2.66 12.52
CA TYR A 104 -7.35 -3.71 11.99
C TYR A 104 -8.82 -3.26 11.82
N MET A 105 -9.34 -2.47 12.75
CA MET A 105 -10.71 -1.93 12.67
C MET A 105 -10.90 -1.00 11.48
N ASP A 106 -9.84 -0.31 11.04
CA ASP A 106 -9.90 0.56 9.87
C ASP A 106 -10.00 -0.27 8.57
N MET A 107 -9.33 -1.42 8.49
CA MET A 107 -9.44 -2.33 7.33
C MET A 107 -10.85 -2.91 7.17
N PHE A 108 -11.52 -3.31 8.26
CA PHE A 108 -12.91 -3.72 8.22
C PHE A 108 -13.84 -2.62 7.74
N TYR A 109 -13.63 -1.41 8.24
CA TYR A 109 -14.40 -0.25 7.81
C TYR A 109 -14.21 0.00 6.31
N ILE A 110 -12.97 -0.01 5.84
CA ILE A 110 -12.61 0.23 4.44
C ILE A 110 -13.26 -0.85 3.55
N TYR A 111 -13.12 -2.12 3.93
CA TYR A 111 -13.77 -3.24 3.22
C TYR A 111 -15.28 -3.01 3.07
N SER A 112 -15.96 -2.54 4.10
CA SER A 112 -17.41 -2.29 4.09
C SER A 112 -17.83 -1.15 3.16
N LYS A 113 -16.88 -0.33 2.66
CA LYS A 113 -17.15 0.88 1.86
C LYS A 113 -16.68 0.79 0.42
N VAL A 114 -15.82 -0.16 0.10
CA VAL A 114 -15.38 -0.40 -1.29
C VAL A 114 -16.30 -1.40 -1.99
N SER A 115 -16.31 -1.37 -3.33
CA SER A 115 -17.04 -2.37 -4.10
C SER A 115 -16.36 -3.74 -4.00
N GLU A 116 -17.14 -4.80 -4.20
CA GLU A 116 -16.63 -6.18 -4.31
C GLU A 116 -15.48 -6.27 -5.32
N ALA A 117 -15.62 -5.61 -6.48
CA ALA A 117 -14.60 -5.59 -7.52
C ALA A 117 -13.29 -4.93 -7.05
N GLN A 118 -13.36 -3.78 -6.37
CA GLN A 118 -12.19 -3.09 -5.83
C GLN A 118 -11.49 -3.94 -4.76
N TRP A 119 -12.26 -4.57 -3.88
CA TRP A 119 -11.71 -5.45 -2.87
C TRP A 119 -11.06 -6.70 -3.48
N GLN A 120 -11.70 -7.33 -4.44
CA GLN A 120 -11.14 -8.50 -5.13
C GLN A 120 -9.85 -8.14 -5.89
N GLN A 121 -9.80 -6.97 -6.52
CA GLN A 121 -8.59 -6.47 -7.18
C GLN A 121 -7.44 -6.30 -6.18
N PHE A 122 -7.71 -5.73 -5.01
CA PHE A 122 -6.73 -5.58 -3.94
C PHE A 122 -6.24 -6.95 -3.43
N ARG A 123 -7.13 -7.90 -3.19
CA ARG A 123 -6.79 -9.26 -2.75
C ARG A 123 -5.93 -10.01 -3.76
N ASN A 124 -6.25 -9.90 -5.04
CA ASN A 124 -5.45 -10.50 -6.12
C ASN A 124 -4.04 -9.88 -6.16
N PHE A 125 -3.93 -8.58 -5.96
CA PHE A 125 -2.64 -7.89 -5.86
C PHE A 125 -1.84 -8.40 -4.65
N GLU A 126 -2.45 -8.49 -3.47
CA GLU A 126 -1.80 -9.02 -2.26
C GLU A 126 -1.27 -10.44 -2.48
N GLU A 127 -2.08 -11.34 -3.04
CA GLU A 127 -1.67 -12.73 -3.31
C GLU A 127 -0.45 -12.77 -4.24
N ALA A 128 -0.49 -12.03 -5.35
CA ALA A 128 0.64 -11.94 -6.27
C ALA A 128 1.90 -11.36 -5.60
N HIS A 129 1.75 -10.35 -4.75
CA HIS A 129 2.83 -9.76 -3.98
C HIS A 129 3.49 -10.79 -3.04
N TYR A 130 2.69 -11.52 -2.26
CA TYR A 130 3.23 -12.51 -1.31
C TYR A 130 3.87 -13.70 -2.01
N ILE A 131 3.37 -14.13 -3.17
CA ILE A 131 4.04 -15.15 -4.00
C ILE A 131 5.48 -14.70 -4.35
N ARG A 132 5.66 -13.45 -4.76
CA ARG A 132 6.98 -12.90 -5.08
C ARG A 132 7.88 -12.79 -3.85
N VAL A 133 7.35 -12.33 -2.72
CA VAL A 133 8.09 -12.25 -1.45
C VAL A 133 8.57 -13.63 -1.02
N VAL A 134 7.67 -14.63 -1.01
CA VAL A 134 8.01 -16.02 -0.62
C VAL A 134 9.15 -16.57 -1.48
N LYS A 135 9.10 -16.36 -2.81
CA LYS A 135 10.16 -16.77 -3.73
C LYS A 135 11.48 -16.05 -3.44
N LEU A 136 11.46 -14.75 -3.20
CA LEU A 136 12.65 -13.95 -2.86
C LEU A 136 13.30 -14.43 -1.55
N LEU A 137 12.49 -14.86 -0.59
CA LEU A 137 12.95 -15.44 0.68
C LEU A 137 13.41 -16.91 0.55
N GLY A 138 13.51 -17.43 -0.69
CA GLY A 138 13.98 -18.79 -0.94
C GLY A 138 13.02 -19.87 -0.48
N LYS A 139 11.74 -19.57 -0.34
CA LYS A 139 10.69 -20.53 0.04
C LYS A 139 9.85 -20.92 -1.16
N ASP A 140 9.20 -22.08 -1.07
CA ASP A 140 8.28 -22.57 -2.09
C ASP A 140 6.86 -22.07 -1.77
N PRO A 141 6.22 -21.31 -2.68
CA PRO A 141 4.83 -20.87 -2.51
C PRO A 141 3.82 -22.03 -2.38
N ALA A 142 4.15 -23.22 -2.87
CA ALA A 142 3.31 -24.40 -2.69
C ALA A 142 3.31 -24.91 -1.23
N ILE A 143 4.36 -24.61 -0.48
CA ILE A 143 4.51 -24.99 0.94
C ILE A 143 4.14 -23.84 1.86
N CYS A 144 4.55 -22.62 1.49
CA CYS A 144 4.17 -21.37 2.18
C CYS A 144 3.01 -20.74 1.42
N ASP A 145 1.78 -21.14 1.73
CA ASP A 145 0.59 -20.62 1.02
C ASP A 145 0.50 -19.09 1.13
N PRO A 146 0.60 -18.35 0.02
CA PRO A 146 0.50 -16.90 0.01
C PRO A 146 -0.83 -16.38 0.56
N LYS A 147 -1.91 -17.16 0.46
CA LYS A 147 -3.22 -16.84 1.04
C LYS A 147 -3.18 -16.83 2.56
N VAL A 148 -2.41 -17.73 3.17
CA VAL A 148 -2.19 -17.72 4.63
C VAL A 148 -1.45 -16.46 5.03
N LEU A 149 -0.41 -16.05 4.30
CA LEU A 149 0.31 -14.80 4.57
C LEU A 149 -0.58 -13.57 4.40
N SER A 150 -1.38 -13.53 3.34
CA SER A 150 -2.34 -12.47 3.11
C SER A 150 -3.42 -12.42 4.20
N ASN A 151 -3.90 -13.56 4.66
CA ASN A 151 -4.88 -13.63 5.75
C ASN A 151 -4.25 -13.28 7.10
N LEU A 152 -3.02 -13.71 7.36
CA LEU A 152 -2.28 -13.34 8.58
C LEU A 152 -2.00 -11.83 8.60
N SER A 153 -1.62 -11.22 7.48
CA SER A 153 -1.47 -9.77 7.40
C SER A 153 -2.79 -9.05 7.72
N ALA A 154 -3.91 -9.53 7.20
CA ALA A 154 -5.23 -9.00 7.51
C ALA A 154 -5.66 -9.19 8.99
N MET A 155 -5.03 -10.11 9.73
CA MET A 155 -5.29 -10.35 11.16
C MET A 155 -4.33 -9.57 12.09
N ILE A 156 -3.22 -9.08 11.56
CA ILE A 156 -2.19 -8.33 12.30
C ILE A 156 -2.46 -6.81 12.19
N TYR A 157 -3.17 -6.38 11.14
CA TYR A 157 -3.68 -5.03 10.96
C TYR A 157 -5.04 -4.88 11.63
#